data_ac432003b6b8e50da24b9b37c5d2eb82
#
_entry.id   ac432003b6b8e50da24b9b37c5d2eb82
#
_cell.length_a   1.000
_cell.length_b   1.000
_cell.length_c   1.000
_cell.angle_alpha   90.00
_cell.angle_beta   90.00
_cell.angle_gamma   90.00
#
_symmetry.space_group_name_H-M   'P 1'
#
loop_
_entity.id
_entity.type
_entity.pdbx_description
1 polymer ?
#
loop_
_entity_poly.entity_id
_entity_poly.type
_entity_poly.pdbx_seq_one_letter_code
_entity_poly.pdbx_strand_id
1 'polypeptide(L)'
;MAEKKIRIHNKSDRPDNMIERENNIDMQCEAIEKELPSFLRGYFAYLKGNVLPMTRLAYLHDVKFFLEYLISETDLTKADKLSDLKPEDLNEVQAADVNIFIDYCRKYKVETDKAVYMYENTNKTLARKKSSVSVLFKYLYRDGLVKKNITDGFDPIRVPRPGEKEIKALQDDEVMIMLDAVSSGTGLTDHERIYWEKTKLRDKAILILFLTYGLRLSELQQLNISSFNFKRGEFKIYRKRGKESLMPLNKSSTAVILDYTQNERPGEDKISEEHKDALFLSLQGKRMTERQIRELVKKYTSIALSTSRDSG
;
A
#
# COMPACT_ATOMS: atom_id res chain seq x y z
N MET A 1 17.76 6.82 -23.45
CA MET A 1 18.44 5.54 -23.16
C MET A 1 17.37 4.50 -22.90
N ALA A 2 17.33 3.41 -23.64
CA ALA A 2 16.34 2.35 -23.41
C ALA A 2 16.62 1.70 -22.05
N GLU A 3 15.61 1.66 -21.19
CA GLU A 3 15.70 0.96 -19.90
C GLU A 3 16.03 -0.51 -20.14
N LYS A 4 17.12 -0.97 -19.54
CA LYS A 4 17.51 -2.38 -19.60
C LYS A 4 16.47 -3.21 -18.83
N LYS A 5 15.70 -4.04 -19.53
CA LYS A 5 14.79 -5.00 -18.89
C LYS A 5 15.59 -5.94 -17.97
N ILE A 6 15.23 -5.98 -16.69
CA ILE A 6 15.79 -6.94 -15.73
C ILE A 6 15.27 -8.34 -16.11
N ARG A 7 16.17 -9.23 -16.49
CA ARG A 7 15.83 -10.64 -16.74
C ARG A 7 16.09 -11.45 -15.47
N ILE A 8 15.03 -12.04 -14.91
CA ILE A 8 15.14 -12.91 -13.74
C ILE A 8 15.44 -14.33 -14.20
N HIS A 9 16.59 -14.87 -13.80
CA HIS A 9 17.04 -16.19 -14.23
C HIS A 9 16.40 -17.38 -13.51
N ASN A 10 15.91 -17.22 -12.27
CA ASN A 10 15.22 -18.26 -11.52
C ASN A 10 13.75 -17.88 -11.38
N LYS A 11 12.91 -18.53 -12.19
CA LYS A 11 11.46 -18.30 -12.11
C LYS A 11 10.92 -18.90 -10.83
N SER A 12 10.39 -18.04 -9.95
CA SER A 12 9.43 -18.50 -8.95
C SER A 12 8.11 -18.82 -9.65
N ASP A 13 7.31 -19.74 -9.12
CA ASP A 13 5.98 -20.07 -9.66
C ASP A 13 4.95 -18.93 -9.45
N ARG A 14 5.41 -17.78 -8.97
CA ARG A 14 4.56 -16.59 -8.77
C ARG A 14 4.36 -15.83 -10.08
N PRO A 15 3.17 -15.24 -10.30
CA PRO A 15 2.90 -14.40 -11.46
C PRO A 15 3.92 -13.25 -11.61
N ASP A 16 4.27 -12.93 -12.86
CA ASP A 16 5.28 -11.92 -13.20
C ASP A 16 4.94 -10.54 -12.60
N ASN A 17 3.65 -10.15 -12.60
CA ASN A 17 3.19 -8.89 -12.01
C ASN A 17 3.45 -8.79 -10.49
N MET A 18 3.47 -9.90 -9.76
CA MET A 18 3.81 -9.91 -8.34
C MET A 18 5.31 -9.74 -8.11
N ILE A 19 6.10 -10.39 -8.95
CA ILE A 19 7.57 -10.27 -8.92
C ILE A 19 7.98 -8.84 -9.26
N GLU A 20 7.36 -8.26 -10.28
CA GLU A 20 7.60 -6.86 -10.69
C GLU A 20 7.23 -5.88 -9.57
N ARG A 21 6.09 -6.09 -8.90
CA ARG A 21 5.70 -5.27 -7.74
C ARG A 21 6.74 -5.33 -6.62
N GLU A 22 7.25 -6.51 -6.28
CA GLU A 22 8.29 -6.67 -5.26
C GLU A 22 9.59 -5.97 -5.68
N ASN A 23 10.02 -6.16 -6.93
CA ASN A 23 11.20 -5.48 -7.46
C ASN A 23 11.08 -3.95 -7.41
N ASN A 24 9.91 -3.41 -7.72
CA ASN A 24 9.66 -1.96 -7.63
C ASN A 24 9.75 -1.45 -6.19
N ILE A 25 9.28 -2.22 -5.20
CA ILE A 25 9.43 -1.89 -3.79
C ILE A 25 10.89 -1.96 -3.36
N ASP A 26 11.63 -2.99 -3.79
CA ASP A 26 13.05 -3.13 -3.50
C ASP A 26 13.86 -1.97 -4.08
N MET A 27 13.57 -1.54 -5.31
CA MET A 27 14.20 -0.36 -5.91
C MET A 27 13.95 0.93 -5.10
N GLN A 28 12.72 1.12 -4.59
CA GLN A 28 12.40 2.24 -3.71
C GLN A 28 13.17 2.16 -2.39
N CYS A 29 13.27 0.97 -1.79
CA CYS A 29 14.09 0.76 -0.59
C CYS A 29 15.55 1.11 -0.84
N GLU A 30 16.13 0.62 -1.93
CA GLU A 30 17.52 0.89 -2.30
C GLU A 30 17.79 2.38 -2.56
N ALA A 31 16.82 3.11 -3.10
CA ALA A 31 16.92 4.56 -3.27
C ALA A 31 17.06 5.28 -1.92
N ILE A 32 16.21 4.90 -0.93
CA ILE A 32 16.28 5.49 0.42
C ILE A 32 17.57 5.08 1.14
N GLU A 33 17.99 3.81 1.01
CA GLU A 33 19.21 3.30 1.65
C GLU A 33 20.47 4.03 1.18
N LYS A 34 20.49 4.53 -0.07
CA LYS A 34 21.60 5.34 -0.59
C LYS A 34 21.69 6.73 0.05
N GLU A 35 20.59 7.26 0.55
CA GLU A 35 20.55 8.56 1.22
C GLU A 35 20.89 8.44 2.72
N LEU A 36 20.77 7.25 3.29
CA LEU A 36 21.00 6.97 4.71
C LEU A 36 22.49 6.74 5.03
N PRO A 37 22.91 6.95 6.28
CA PRO A 37 24.29 6.75 6.70
C PRO A 37 24.82 5.35 6.38
N SER A 38 26.09 5.29 5.92
CA SER A 38 26.70 4.03 5.46
C SER A 38 26.88 2.97 6.56
N PHE A 39 26.95 3.36 7.84
CA PHE A 39 27.04 2.42 8.97
C PHE A 39 25.77 1.60 9.17
N LEU A 40 24.63 2.03 8.57
CA LEU A 40 23.36 1.31 8.60
C LEU A 40 23.26 0.16 7.59
N ARG A 41 24.29 -0.14 6.79
CA ARG A 41 24.25 -1.23 5.79
C ARG A 41 23.85 -2.58 6.40
N GLY A 42 24.35 -2.91 7.57
CA GLY A 42 23.97 -4.14 8.29
C GLY A 42 22.51 -4.13 8.70
N TYR A 43 21.98 -2.98 9.13
CA TYR A 43 20.56 -2.80 9.42
C TYR A 43 19.67 -3.01 8.20
N PHE A 44 20.09 -2.52 7.01
CA PHE A 44 19.33 -2.74 5.77
C PHE A 44 19.26 -4.22 5.40
N ALA A 45 20.39 -4.93 5.51
CA ALA A 45 20.42 -6.38 5.30
C ALA A 45 19.53 -7.12 6.33
N TYR A 46 19.57 -6.70 7.59
CA TYR A 46 18.68 -7.24 8.63
C TYR A 46 17.20 -7.03 8.30
N LEU A 47 16.79 -5.84 7.90
CA LEU A 47 15.42 -5.57 7.49
C LEU A 47 15.00 -6.44 6.29
N LYS A 48 15.86 -6.54 5.27
CA LYS A 48 15.58 -7.34 4.06
C LYS A 48 15.32 -8.80 4.39
N GLY A 49 16.01 -9.37 5.37
CA GLY A 49 15.84 -10.77 5.79
C GLY A 49 14.69 -11.03 6.77
N ASN A 50 14.22 -10.01 7.48
CA ASN A 50 13.32 -10.22 8.63
C ASN A 50 11.92 -9.62 8.48
N VAL A 51 11.71 -8.68 7.56
CA VAL A 51 10.41 -8.03 7.38
C VAL A 51 9.93 -8.11 5.93
N LEU A 52 8.63 -7.96 5.73
CA LEU A 52 8.06 -7.93 4.37
C LEU A 52 8.50 -6.66 3.61
N PRO A 53 8.63 -6.69 2.27
CA PRO A 53 9.10 -5.55 1.46
C PRO A 53 8.40 -4.22 1.78
N MET A 54 7.06 -4.20 1.84
CA MET A 54 6.31 -2.99 2.21
C MET A 54 6.58 -2.51 3.64
N THR A 55 6.85 -3.42 4.58
CA THR A 55 7.22 -3.06 5.95
C THR A 55 8.62 -2.47 5.98
N ARG A 56 9.57 -3.06 5.22
CA ARG A 56 10.93 -2.51 5.03
C ARG A 56 10.86 -1.08 4.49
N LEU A 57 10.11 -0.86 3.42
CA LEU A 57 9.94 0.47 2.83
C LEU A 57 9.39 1.48 3.85
N ALA A 58 8.34 1.10 4.59
CA ALA A 58 7.76 1.95 5.62
C ALA A 58 8.75 2.27 6.75
N TYR A 59 9.55 1.28 7.19
CA TYR A 59 10.55 1.47 8.22
C TYR A 59 11.71 2.36 7.75
N LEU A 60 12.16 2.20 6.52
CA LEU A 60 13.20 3.06 5.94
C LEU A 60 12.76 4.52 5.86
N HIS A 61 11.51 4.77 5.44
CA HIS A 61 10.95 6.13 5.47
C HIS A 61 10.87 6.70 6.87
N ASP A 62 10.43 5.90 7.85
CA ASP A 62 10.32 6.37 9.23
C ASP A 62 11.69 6.65 9.86
N VAL A 63 12.67 5.78 9.59
CA VAL A 63 14.06 5.96 10.06
C VAL A 63 14.68 7.18 9.41
N LYS A 64 14.51 7.35 8.10
CA LYS A 64 14.98 8.55 7.40
C LYS A 64 14.41 9.82 8.05
N PHE A 65 13.09 9.86 8.25
CA PHE A 65 12.41 11.00 8.87
C PHE A 65 12.88 11.27 10.31
N PHE A 66 13.16 10.21 11.09
CA PHE A 66 13.72 10.34 12.43
C PHE A 66 15.13 10.94 12.40
N LEU A 67 15.99 10.49 11.51
CA LEU A 67 17.36 11.00 11.39
C LEU A 67 17.38 12.45 10.84
N GLU A 68 16.50 12.79 9.93
CA GLU A 68 16.30 14.16 9.46
C GLU A 68 15.85 15.07 10.61
N TYR A 69 14.91 14.61 11.45
CA TYR A 69 14.49 15.32 12.65
C TYR A 69 15.65 15.57 13.63
N LEU A 70 16.52 14.58 13.86
CA LEU A 70 17.69 14.79 14.73
C LEU A 70 18.61 15.91 14.21
N ILE A 71 18.77 16.02 12.91
CA ILE A 71 19.61 17.04 12.28
C ILE A 71 18.96 18.43 12.34
N SER A 72 17.65 18.51 12.04
CA SER A 72 16.98 19.81 11.85
C SER A 72 16.37 20.40 13.11
N GLU A 73 15.96 19.56 14.07
CA GLU A 73 15.16 19.98 15.21
C GLU A 73 15.84 19.75 16.56
N THR A 74 17.11 19.25 16.57
CA THR A 74 17.82 18.98 17.82
C THR A 74 19.29 19.40 17.74
N ASP A 75 19.92 19.59 18.91
CA ASP A 75 21.36 19.83 19.04
C ASP A 75 22.15 18.53 19.35
N LEU A 76 21.54 17.35 19.15
CA LEU A 76 22.14 16.04 19.48
C LEU A 76 23.26 15.64 18.50
N THR A 77 23.32 16.26 17.34
CA THR A 77 24.33 16.03 16.32
C THR A 77 24.79 17.33 15.70
N LYS A 78 26.00 17.32 15.17
CA LYS A 78 26.59 18.42 14.36
C LYS A 78 26.54 18.10 12.85
N ALA A 79 25.90 17.01 12.46
CA ALA A 79 25.77 16.63 11.07
C ALA A 79 24.82 17.58 10.33
N ASP A 80 25.23 18.03 9.15
CA ASP A 80 24.36 18.84 8.27
C ASP A 80 23.55 17.99 7.29
N LYS A 81 23.95 16.73 7.11
CA LYS A 81 23.33 15.79 6.17
C LYS A 81 23.26 14.38 6.77
N LEU A 82 22.32 13.59 6.27
CA LEU A 82 22.17 12.19 6.70
C LEU A 82 23.47 11.37 6.53
N SER A 83 24.23 11.62 5.45
CA SER A 83 25.52 10.95 5.18
C SER A 83 26.60 11.21 6.22
N ASP A 84 26.50 12.32 6.94
CA ASP A 84 27.53 12.80 7.88
C ASP A 84 27.31 12.27 9.29
N LEU A 85 26.11 11.72 9.56
CA LEU A 85 25.77 11.08 10.83
C LEU A 85 26.68 9.88 11.11
N LYS A 86 27.10 9.76 12.37
CA LYS A 86 27.93 8.69 12.89
C LYS A 86 27.21 7.91 13.98
N PRO A 87 27.64 6.66 14.28
CA PRO A 87 27.08 5.89 15.40
C PRO A 87 27.17 6.65 16.73
N GLU A 88 28.20 7.48 16.93
CA GLU A 88 28.42 8.28 18.11
C GLU A 88 27.29 9.28 18.35
N ASP A 89 26.77 9.90 17.30
CA ASP A 89 25.63 10.83 17.39
C ASP A 89 24.38 10.13 17.96
N LEU A 90 24.17 8.86 17.60
CA LEU A 90 23.04 8.08 18.10
C LEU A 90 23.24 7.57 19.54
N ASN A 91 24.46 7.63 20.09
CA ASN A 91 24.70 7.36 21.50
C ASN A 91 24.21 8.50 22.43
N GLU A 92 24.11 9.71 21.91
CA GLU A 92 23.61 10.87 22.67
C GLU A 92 22.08 10.85 22.79
N VAL A 93 21.40 10.14 21.89
CA VAL A 93 19.93 10.02 21.91
C VAL A 93 19.47 9.23 23.13
N GLN A 94 18.53 9.83 23.87
CA GLN A 94 17.88 9.21 25.02
C GLN A 94 16.43 8.81 24.65
N ALA A 95 15.80 8.00 25.51
CA ALA A 95 14.39 7.63 25.32
C ALA A 95 13.45 8.86 25.28
N ALA A 96 13.76 9.89 26.09
CA ALA A 96 13.01 11.13 26.10
C ALA A 96 13.01 11.84 24.74
N ASP A 97 14.14 11.85 24.03
CA ASP A 97 14.24 12.49 22.71
C ASP A 97 13.35 11.78 21.67
N VAL A 98 13.29 10.44 21.74
CA VAL A 98 12.38 9.67 20.90
C VAL A 98 10.92 9.94 21.24
N ASN A 99 10.58 10.11 22.53
CA ASN A 99 9.20 10.47 22.93
C ASN A 99 8.83 11.87 22.42
N ILE A 100 9.75 12.84 22.48
CA ILE A 100 9.58 14.18 21.89
C ILE A 100 9.42 14.08 20.36
N PHE A 101 10.24 13.29 19.69
CA PHE A 101 10.07 13.02 18.25
C PHE A 101 8.67 12.48 17.92
N ILE A 102 8.16 11.54 18.70
CA ILE A 102 6.82 10.98 18.50
C ILE A 102 5.74 12.05 18.72
N ASP A 103 5.94 12.94 19.68
CA ASP A 103 5.02 14.08 19.88
C ASP A 103 5.09 15.07 18.70
N TYR A 104 6.28 15.43 18.25
CA TYR A 104 6.49 16.20 17.02
C TYR A 104 5.76 15.58 15.82
N CYS A 105 5.83 14.25 15.68
CA CYS A 105 5.14 13.52 14.61
C CYS A 105 3.60 13.63 14.69
N ARG A 106 2.99 14.03 15.82
CA ARG A 106 1.53 14.17 15.90
C ARG A 106 1.02 15.21 14.94
N LYS A 107 1.72 16.35 14.90
CA LYS A 107 1.36 17.45 14.01
C LYS A 107 2.61 18.24 13.64
N TYR A 108 2.96 18.21 12.36
CA TYR A 108 4.14 18.92 11.85
C TYR A 108 3.83 19.57 10.50
N LYS A 109 4.66 20.58 10.17
CA LYS A 109 4.57 21.31 8.91
C LYS A 109 5.67 20.84 7.97
N VAL A 110 5.33 20.77 6.69
CA VAL A 110 6.31 20.61 5.62
C VAL A 110 6.13 21.78 4.66
N GLU A 111 7.17 22.57 4.54
CA GLU A 111 7.22 23.69 3.62
C GLU A 111 7.82 23.23 2.28
N THR A 112 7.15 23.58 1.21
CA THR A 112 7.62 23.34 -0.15
C THR A 112 7.59 24.66 -0.91
N ASP A 113 8.25 24.74 -2.07
CA ASP A 113 8.23 25.93 -2.93
C ASP A 113 6.82 26.39 -3.32
N LYS A 114 5.81 25.54 -3.22
CA LYS A 114 4.44 25.80 -3.67
C LYS A 114 3.44 26.02 -2.55
N ALA A 115 3.65 25.44 -1.37
CA ALA A 115 2.70 25.50 -0.25
C ALA A 115 3.31 24.97 1.05
N VAL A 116 2.68 25.35 2.17
CA VAL A 116 2.93 24.75 3.49
C VAL A 116 1.86 23.68 3.74
N TYR A 117 2.29 22.46 3.96
CA TYR A 117 1.43 21.33 4.27
C TYR A 117 1.45 21.04 5.76
N MET A 118 0.26 20.93 6.36
CA MET A 118 0.12 20.48 7.74
C MET A 118 -0.20 18.99 7.75
N TYR A 119 0.64 18.21 8.42
CA TYR A 119 0.44 16.77 8.61
C TYR A 119 -0.04 16.50 10.02
N GLU A 120 -1.12 15.71 10.14
CA GLU A 120 -1.64 15.22 11.40
C GLU A 120 -1.71 13.68 11.35
N ASN A 121 -1.06 13.03 12.32
CA ASN A 121 -0.94 11.58 12.33
C ASN A 121 -1.83 10.93 13.38
N THR A 122 -2.47 9.83 13.01
CA THR A 122 -3.22 8.98 13.94
C THR A 122 -2.28 8.20 14.86
N ASN A 123 -2.77 7.79 16.04
CA ASN A 123 -2.02 6.94 16.96
C ASN A 123 -1.50 5.66 16.31
N LYS A 124 -2.20 5.10 15.30
CA LYS A 124 -1.72 3.95 14.53
C LYS A 124 -0.45 4.27 13.74
N THR A 125 -0.39 5.44 13.11
CA THR A 125 0.80 5.92 12.39
C THR A 125 1.95 6.17 13.36
N LEU A 126 1.69 6.83 14.50
CA LEU A 126 2.68 7.09 15.53
C LEU A 126 3.25 5.80 16.11
N ALA A 127 2.40 4.80 16.40
CA ALA A 127 2.84 3.49 16.87
C ALA A 127 3.75 2.78 15.87
N ARG A 128 3.47 2.90 14.54
CA ARG A 128 4.35 2.36 13.50
C ARG A 128 5.71 3.08 13.50
N LYS A 129 5.71 4.42 13.54
CA LYS A 129 6.95 5.23 13.60
C LYS A 129 7.78 4.85 14.83
N LYS A 130 7.15 4.77 16.00
CA LYS A 130 7.82 4.30 17.23
C LYS A 130 8.42 2.89 17.06
N SER A 131 7.68 1.97 16.44
CA SER A 131 8.17 0.62 16.17
C SER A 131 9.39 0.61 15.24
N SER A 132 9.40 1.44 14.21
CA SER A 132 10.54 1.57 13.28
C SER A 132 11.80 2.03 14.00
N VAL A 133 11.70 3.06 14.85
CA VAL A 133 12.80 3.57 15.68
C VAL A 133 13.23 2.55 16.71
N SER A 134 12.28 1.81 17.33
CA SER A 134 12.60 0.73 18.28
C SER A 134 13.41 -0.38 17.62
N VAL A 135 13.04 -0.79 16.40
CA VAL A 135 13.78 -1.83 15.67
C VAL A 135 15.17 -1.33 15.30
N LEU A 136 15.33 -0.06 14.93
CA LEU A 136 16.63 0.55 14.68
C LEU A 136 17.53 0.48 15.93
N PHE A 137 17.09 1.04 17.07
CA PHE A 137 17.92 1.06 18.28
C PHE A 137 18.22 -0.32 18.84
N LYS A 138 17.29 -1.27 18.78
CA LYS A 138 17.53 -2.67 19.14
C LYS A 138 18.62 -3.30 18.26
N TYR A 139 18.59 -3.02 16.96
CA TYR A 139 19.61 -3.48 16.03
C TYR A 139 20.97 -2.86 16.36
N LEU A 140 21.04 -1.53 16.49
CA LEU A 140 22.29 -0.81 16.78
C LEU A 140 22.93 -1.25 18.09
N TYR A 141 22.12 -1.47 19.14
CA TYR A 141 22.61 -1.99 20.43
C TYR A 141 23.15 -3.41 20.31
N ARG A 142 22.41 -4.30 19.65
CA ARG A 142 22.82 -5.69 19.43
C ARG A 142 24.14 -5.79 18.65
N ASP A 143 24.32 -4.89 17.68
CA ASP A 143 25.48 -4.85 16.78
C ASP A 143 26.65 -4.02 17.38
N GLY A 144 26.50 -3.51 18.60
CA GLY A 144 27.53 -2.75 19.33
C GLY A 144 27.79 -1.36 18.82
N LEU A 145 26.90 -0.83 17.96
CA LEU A 145 27.00 0.53 17.39
C LEU A 145 26.52 1.60 18.37
N VAL A 146 25.69 1.25 19.33
CA VAL A 146 25.29 2.11 20.45
C VAL A 146 25.50 1.39 21.79
N LYS A 147 25.80 2.15 22.85
CA LYS A 147 26.17 1.63 24.16
C LYS A 147 24.98 1.14 25.00
N LYS A 148 23.78 1.68 24.74
CA LYS A 148 22.59 1.41 25.55
C LYS A 148 21.39 1.08 24.66
N ASN A 149 20.56 0.15 25.13
CA ASN A 149 19.22 -0.03 24.56
C ASN A 149 18.25 0.94 25.24
N ILE A 150 17.84 1.96 24.52
CA ILE A 150 16.93 3.02 25.03
C ILE A 150 15.44 2.68 24.87
N THR A 151 15.12 1.56 24.21
CA THR A 151 13.73 1.28 23.77
C THR A 151 12.77 0.99 24.92
N ASP A 152 13.27 0.62 26.08
CA ASP A 152 12.43 0.35 27.27
C ASP A 152 11.85 1.61 27.90
N GLY A 153 12.45 2.78 27.60
CA GLY A 153 11.96 4.09 28.03
C GLY A 153 10.99 4.76 27.03
N PHE A 154 10.56 4.07 25.98
CA PHE A 154 9.61 4.65 25.01
C PHE A 154 8.18 4.60 25.55
N ASP A 155 7.53 5.76 25.56
CA ASP A 155 6.16 5.90 26.05
C ASP A 155 5.16 5.04 25.28
N PRO A 156 4.16 4.45 25.95
CA PRO A 156 3.13 3.67 25.28
C PRO A 156 2.21 4.55 24.44
N ILE A 157 1.89 4.10 23.23
CA ILE A 157 0.89 4.75 22.38
C ILE A 157 -0.36 3.88 22.36
N ARG A 158 -1.47 4.42 22.87
CA ARG A 158 -2.75 3.72 22.85
C ARG A 158 -3.28 3.67 21.42
N VAL A 159 -3.32 2.45 20.87
CA VAL A 159 -3.98 2.17 19.59
C VAL A 159 -5.25 1.39 19.92
N PRO A 160 -6.44 1.82 19.44
CA PRO A 160 -7.68 1.07 19.63
C PRO A 160 -7.55 -0.37 19.16
N ARG A 161 -8.01 -1.31 19.98
CA ARG A 161 -8.00 -2.74 19.63
C ARG A 161 -9.03 -3.05 18.54
N PRO A 162 -8.83 -4.14 17.77
CA PRO A 162 -9.90 -4.66 16.92
C PRO A 162 -11.16 -4.90 17.77
N GLY A 163 -12.31 -4.34 17.35
CA GLY A 163 -13.57 -4.38 18.11
C GLY A 163 -13.89 -3.12 18.91
N GLU A 164 -12.91 -2.26 19.23
CA GLU A 164 -13.17 -0.94 19.83
C GLU A 164 -13.60 0.12 18.79
N LYS A 165 -13.38 -0.15 17.52
CA LYS A 165 -13.88 0.68 16.42
C LYS A 165 -15.12 0.05 15.82
N GLU A 166 -16.17 0.84 15.68
CA GLU A 166 -17.33 0.48 14.89
C GLU A 166 -16.88 0.12 13.47
N ILE A 167 -17.20 -1.10 13.04
CA ILE A 167 -16.99 -1.53 11.67
C ILE A 167 -18.17 -1.00 10.87
N LYS A 168 -17.95 0.04 10.08
CA LYS A 168 -18.96 0.53 9.14
C LYS A 168 -19.05 -0.46 7.98
N ALA A 169 -20.06 -1.31 8.01
CA ALA A 169 -20.41 -2.21 6.94
C ALA A 169 -21.67 -1.69 6.22
N LEU A 170 -21.75 -1.91 4.92
CA LEU A 170 -22.98 -1.65 4.18
C LEU A 170 -24.05 -2.64 4.63
N GLN A 171 -25.27 -2.15 4.77
CA GLN A 171 -26.46 -3.00 4.99
C GLN A 171 -26.91 -3.61 3.66
N ASP A 172 -27.79 -4.61 3.72
CA ASP A 172 -28.22 -5.34 2.51
C ASP A 172 -28.91 -4.42 1.49
N ASP A 173 -29.73 -3.49 1.92
CA ASP A 173 -30.38 -2.48 1.07
C ASP A 173 -29.37 -1.51 0.45
N GLU A 174 -28.35 -1.09 1.18
CA GLU A 174 -27.26 -0.24 0.66
C GLU A 174 -26.42 -1.00 -0.38
N VAL A 175 -26.17 -2.30 -0.17
CA VAL A 175 -25.53 -3.16 -1.17
C VAL A 175 -26.38 -3.26 -2.44
N MET A 176 -27.69 -3.40 -2.32
CA MET A 176 -28.60 -3.42 -3.48
C MET A 176 -28.56 -2.10 -4.25
N ILE A 177 -28.62 -0.94 -3.57
CA ILE A 177 -28.51 0.38 -4.20
C ILE A 177 -27.17 0.53 -4.92
N MET A 178 -26.06 0.09 -4.30
CA MET A 178 -24.74 0.11 -4.91
C MET A 178 -24.67 -0.73 -6.19
N LEU A 179 -25.26 -1.93 -6.19
CA LEU A 179 -25.30 -2.82 -7.34
C LEU A 179 -26.24 -2.31 -8.43
N ASP A 180 -27.35 -1.65 -8.07
CA ASP A 180 -28.21 -0.96 -9.04
C ASP A 180 -27.46 0.22 -9.68
N ALA A 181 -26.81 1.06 -8.89
CA ALA A 181 -26.05 2.19 -9.38
C ALA A 181 -24.97 1.79 -10.41
N VAL A 182 -24.24 0.69 -10.17
CA VAL A 182 -23.26 0.20 -11.14
C VAL A 182 -23.88 -0.39 -12.39
N SER A 183 -25.09 -0.96 -12.29
CA SER A 183 -25.77 -1.62 -13.40
C SER A 183 -26.56 -0.65 -14.29
N SER A 184 -27.26 0.32 -13.68
CA SER A 184 -28.17 1.27 -14.35
C SER A 184 -27.61 2.67 -14.53
N GLY A 185 -26.55 3.03 -13.78
CA GLY A 185 -26.01 4.39 -13.72
C GLY A 185 -26.83 5.33 -12.85
N THR A 186 -27.78 4.82 -12.05
CA THR A 186 -28.57 5.63 -11.11
C THR A 186 -27.66 6.34 -10.12
N GLY A 187 -27.92 7.63 -9.87
CA GLY A 187 -27.15 8.45 -8.94
C GLY A 187 -25.80 8.95 -9.47
N LEU A 188 -25.40 8.62 -10.69
CA LEU A 188 -24.20 9.17 -11.34
C LEU A 188 -24.49 10.56 -11.92
N THR A 189 -23.50 11.44 -11.84
CA THR A 189 -23.49 12.72 -12.56
C THR A 189 -23.35 12.51 -14.08
N ASP A 190 -23.70 13.51 -14.89
CA ASP A 190 -23.57 13.42 -16.35
C ASP A 190 -22.13 13.15 -16.78
N HIS A 191 -21.15 13.79 -16.14
CA HIS A 191 -19.73 13.55 -16.40
C HIS A 191 -19.32 12.09 -16.07
N GLU A 192 -19.80 11.54 -14.96
CA GLU A 192 -19.50 10.15 -14.58
C GLU A 192 -20.16 9.13 -15.49
N ARG A 193 -21.33 9.45 -16.06
CA ARG A 193 -22.04 8.57 -17.01
C ARG A 193 -21.23 8.35 -18.29
N ILE A 194 -20.49 9.35 -18.77
CA ILE A 194 -19.62 9.23 -19.96
C ILE A 194 -18.55 8.14 -19.74
N TYR A 195 -17.99 8.05 -18.54
CA TYR A 195 -17.02 7.02 -18.18
C TYR A 195 -17.68 5.70 -17.83
N TRP A 196 -18.83 5.75 -17.15
CA TRP A 196 -19.60 4.57 -16.75
C TRP A 196 -19.99 3.72 -17.96
N GLU A 197 -20.45 4.31 -19.04
CA GLU A 197 -20.77 3.57 -20.29
C GLU A 197 -19.61 2.71 -20.79
N LYS A 198 -18.38 3.09 -20.50
CA LYS A 198 -17.15 2.39 -20.94
C LYS A 198 -16.56 1.45 -19.88
N THR A 199 -17.12 1.43 -18.66
CA THR A 199 -16.48 0.74 -17.52
C THR A 199 -17.47 0.01 -16.63
N LYS A 200 -18.76 0.02 -16.93
CA LYS A 200 -19.83 -0.53 -16.09
C LYS A 200 -19.69 -2.02 -15.83
N LEU A 201 -19.30 -2.82 -16.82
CA LEU A 201 -19.13 -4.26 -16.67
C LEU A 201 -17.91 -4.59 -15.82
N ARG A 202 -16.82 -3.88 -16.02
CA ARG A 202 -15.61 -3.97 -15.18
C ARG A 202 -15.92 -3.63 -13.73
N ASP A 203 -16.56 -2.47 -13.53
CA ASP A 203 -16.86 -1.93 -12.21
C ASP A 203 -17.80 -2.89 -11.46
N LYS A 204 -18.81 -3.45 -12.16
CA LYS A 204 -19.71 -4.47 -11.61
C LYS A 204 -18.95 -5.74 -11.23
N ALA A 205 -18.07 -6.24 -12.10
CA ALA A 205 -17.29 -7.44 -11.79
C ALA A 205 -16.39 -7.23 -10.54
N ILE A 206 -15.75 -6.06 -10.41
CA ILE A 206 -14.95 -5.70 -9.23
C ILE A 206 -15.82 -5.75 -7.95
N LEU A 207 -16.99 -5.10 -7.95
CA LEU A 207 -17.86 -5.05 -6.79
C LEU A 207 -18.39 -6.44 -6.41
N ILE A 208 -18.83 -7.23 -7.37
CA ILE A 208 -19.32 -8.60 -7.14
C ILE A 208 -18.21 -9.48 -6.55
N LEU A 209 -16.96 -9.40 -7.05
CA LEU A 209 -15.86 -10.18 -6.48
C LEU A 209 -15.53 -9.76 -5.04
N PHE A 210 -15.57 -8.47 -4.72
CA PHE A 210 -15.39 -8.02 -3.34
C PHE A 210 -16.50 -8.54 -2.42
N LEU A 211 -17.76 -8.39 -2.82
CA LEU A 211 -18.91 -8.81 -2.03
C LEU A 211 -18.98 -10.34 -1.83
N THR A 212 -18.66 -11.09 -2.88
CA THR A 212 -18.77 -12.55 -2.86
C THR A 212 -17.65 -13.23 -2.09
N TYR A 213 -16.39 -12.73 -2.25
CA TYR A 213 -15.22 -13.44 -1.74
C TYR A 213 -14.48 -12.72 -0.63
N GLY A 214 -14.85 -11.49 -0.30
CA GLY A 214 -14.14 -10.70 0.71
C GLY A 214 -12.66 -10.50 0.39
N LEU A 215 -12.31 -10.37 -0.89
CA LEU A 215 -10.93 -10.20 -1.33
C LEU A 215 -10.32 -8.94 -0.73
N ARG A 216 -9.03 -9.01 -0.37
CA ARG A 216 -8.30 -7.78 -0.06
C ARG A 216 -8.08 -6.98 -1.33
N LEU A 217 -8.00 -5.66 -1.19
CA LEU A 217 -7.76 -4.76 -2.33
C LEU A 217 -6.57 -5.21 -3.19
N SER A 218 -5.46 -5.58 -2.56
CA SER A 218 -4.28 -6.07 -3.27
C SER A 218 -4.47 -7.45 -3.91
N GLU A 219 -5.29 -8.32 -3.33
CA GLU A 219 -5.61 -9.64 -3.90
C GLU A 219 -6.43 -9.47 -5.19
N LEU A 220 -7.44 -8.61 -5.17
CA LEU A 220 -8.24 -8.30 -6.36
C LEU A 220 -7.40 -7.58 -7.44
N GLN A 221 -6.61 -6.59 -7.06
CA GLN A 221 -5.76 -5.82 -7.98
C GLN A 221 -4.75 -6.71 -8.73
N GLN A 222 -4.27 -7.79 -8.09
CA GLN A 222 -3.29 -8.71 -8.66
C GLN A 222 -3.92 -9.83 -9.51
N LEU A 223 -5.26 -9.93 -9.60
CA LEU A 223 -5.90 -10.96 -10.41
C LEU A 223 -5.48 -10.87 -11.89
N ASN A 224 -5.17 -12.01 -12.44
CA ASN A 224 -4.85 -12.24 -13.85
C ASN A 224 -6.00 -13.01 -14.51
N ILE A 225 -6.12 -12.96 -15.83
CA ILE A 225 -7.01 -13.83 -16.59
C ILE A 225 -6.61 -15.30 -16.36
N SER A 226 -5.31 -15.57 -16.39
CA SER A 226 -4.73 -16.90 -16.11
C SER A 226 -4.97 -17.40 -14.69
N SER A 227 -5.41 -16.53 -13.76
CA SER A 227 -5.79 -16.95 -12.41
C SER A 227 -7.06 -17.82 -12.39
N PHE A 228 -7.89 -17.79 -13.44
CA PHE A 228 -9.21 -18.42 -13.49
C PHE A 228 -9.20 -19.73 -14.28
N ASN A 229 -9.73 -20.77 -13.67
CA ASN A 229 -10.04 -22.02 -14.34
C ASN A 229 -11.57 -22.20 -14.40
N PHE A 230 -12.19 -21.65 -15.44
CA PHE A 230 -13.65 -21.69 -15.63
C PHE A 230 -14.18 -23.12 -15.79
N LYS A 231 -13.38 -24.06 -16.32
CA LYS A 231 -13.78 -25.47 -16.48
C LYS A 231 -13.90 -26.18 -15.13
N ARG A 232 -13.01 -25.89 -14.19
CA ARG A 232 -13.03 -26.45 -12.82
C ARG A 232 -13.88 -25.62 -11.87
N GLY A 233 -14.30 -24.42 -12.25
CA GLY A 233 -15.04 -23.53 -11.38
C GLY A 233 -14.21 -23.05 -10.18
N GLU A 234 -12.96 -22.69 -10.41
CA GLU A 234 -12.03 -22.23 -9.38
C GLU A 234 -11.13 -21.10 -9.88
N PHE A 235 -10.62 -20.30 -8.96
CA PHE A 235 -9.60 -19.29 -9.28
C PHE A 235 -8.56 -19.19 -8.17
N LYS A 236 -7.38 -18.72 -8.53
CA LYS A 236 -6.21 -18.65 -7.70
C LYS A 236 -5.98 -17.23 -7.21
N ILE A 237 -5.74 -17.07 -5.91
CA ILE A 237 -5.31 -15.81 -5.30
C ILE A 237 -4.00 -15.99 -4.55
N TYR A 238 -3.23 -14.91 -4.43
CA TYR A 238 -2.00 -14.88 -3.65
C TYR A 238 -2.18 -14.00 -2.42
N ARG A 239 -2.10 -14.63 -1.25
CA ARG A 239 -2.23 -13.98 0.06
C ARG A 239 -0.88 -13.47 0.57
N LYS A 240 -0.91 -12.82 1.72
CA LYS A 240 0.30 -12.31 2.40
C LYS A 240 1.38 -13.41 2.46
N ARG A 241 2.63 -13.04 2.20
CA ARG A 241 3.81 -13.92 2.11
C ARG A 241 3.79 -14.88 0.91
N GLY A 242 3.08 -14.53 -0.15
CA GLY A 242 3.03 -15.34 -1.39
C GLY A 242 2.25 -16.66 -1.24
N LYS A 243 1.50 -16.85 -0.14
CA LYS A 243 0.69 -18.06 0.03
C LYS A 243 -0.42 -18.11 -1.02
N GLU A 244 -0.36 -19.12 -1.86
CA GLU A 244 -1.40 -19.43 -2.84
C GLU A 244 -2.64 -19.99 -2.15
N SER A 245 -3.82 -19.59 -2.63
CA SER A 245 -5.11 -20.12 -2.20
C SER A 245 -6.02 -20.27 -3.41
N LEU A 246 -6.64 -21.45 -3.55
CA LEU A 246 -7.70 -21.69 -4.52
C LEU A 246 -9.04 -21.30 -3.90
N MET A 247 -9.85 -20.60 -4.68
CA MET A 247 -11.20 -20.16 -4.30
C MET A 247 -12.20 -20.77 -5.28
N PRO A 248 -13.34 -21.28 -4.79
CA PRO A 248 -14.41 -21.75 -5.67
C PRO A 248 -15.02 -20.57 -6.43
N LEU A 249 -15.24 -20.74 -7.73
CA LEU A 249 -15.86 -19.71 -8.58
C LEU A 249 -17.33 -20.04 -8.80
N ASN A 250 -18.22 -19.20 -8.25
CA ASN A 250 -19.67 -19.38 -8.41
C ASN A 250 -20.18 -18.86 -9.77
N LYS A 251 -21.42 -19.22 -10.11
CA LYS A 251 -22.04 -18.87 -11.39
C LYS A 251 -22.19 -17.35 -11.60
N SER A 252 -22.57 -16.60 -10.56
CA SER A 252 -22.74 -15.15 -10.65
C SER A 252 -21.42 -14.44 -10.93
N SER A 253 -20.37 -14.82 -10.22
CA SER A 253 -19.02 -14.26 -10.45
C SER A 253 -18.48 -14.65 -11.82
N THR A 254 -18.70 -15.89 -12.27
CA THR A 254 -18.34 -16.33 -13.63
C THR A 254 -19.03 -15.45 -14.67
N ALA A 255 -20.34 -15.22 -14.53
CA ALA A 255 -21.10 -14.44 -15.50
C ALA A 255 -20.57 -13.00 -15.63
N VAL A 256 -20.33 -12.29 -14.53
CA VAL A 256 -19.86 -10.90 -14.59
C VAL A 256 -18.41 -10.77 -15.08
N ILE A 257 -17.55 -11.77 -14.80
CA ILE A 257 -16.19 -11.79 -15.33
C ILE A 257 -16.21 -12.01 -16.84
N LEU A 258 -16.99 -12.98 -17.32
CA LEU A 258 -17.11 -13.26 -18.76
C LEU A 258 -17.75 -12.09 -19.50
N ASP A 259 -18.80 -11.48 -18.93
CA ASP A 259 -19.45 -10.30 -19.52
C ASP A 259 -18.45 -9.15 -19.69
N TYR A 260 -17.67 -8.82 -18.66
CA TYR A 260 -16.62 -7.81 -18.76
C TYR A 260 -15.54 -8.19 -19.79
N THR A 261 -15.01 -9.42 -19.73
CA THR A 261 -13.87 -9.81 -20.55
C THR A 261 -14.24 -9.94 -22.04
N GLN A 262 -15.49 -10.27 -22.36
CA GLN A 262 -15.96 -10.45 -23.73
C GLN A 262 -16.49 -9.15 -24.37
N ASN A 263 -17.12 -8.27 -23.56
CA ASN A 263 -17.91 -7.16 -24.09
C ASN A 263 -17.33 -5.76 -23.80
N GLU A 264 -16.44 -5.62 -22.79
CA GLU A 264 -15.94 -4.29 -22.40
C GLU A 264 -14.42 -4.21 -22.27
N ARG A 265 -13.76 -5.31 -21.96
CA ARG A 265 -12.30 -5.31 -21.81
C ARG A 265 -11.63 -4.89 -23.11
N PRO A 266 -10.66 -3.93 -23.08
CA PRO A 266 -9.97 -3.47 -24.29
C PRO A 266 -9.39 -4.64 -25.09
N GLY A 267 -9.41 -4.51 -26.42
CA GLY A 267 -8.74 -5.45 -27.30
C GLY A 267 -7.22 -5.49 -27.08
N GLU A 268 -6.59 -6.60 -27.45
CA GLU A 268 -5.15 -6.84 -27.19
C GLU A 268 -4.23 -5.76 -27.77
N ASP A 269 -4.64 -5.15 -28.90
CA ASP A 269 -3.94 -4.06 -29.58
C ASP A 269 -3.85 -2.77 -28.73
N LYS A 270 -4.76 -2.60 -27.76
CA LYS A 270 -4.85 -1.44 -26.85
C LYS A 270 -4.24 -1.71 -25.48
N ILE A 271 -3.73 -2.90 -25.24
CA ILE A 271 -3.19 -3.29 -23.93
C ILE A 271 -1.66 -3.36 -24.02
N SER A 272 -0.97 -2.70 -23.06
CA SER A 272 0.48 -2.82 -22.96
C SER A 272 0.89 -4.28 -22.73
N GLU A 273 1.98 -4.74 -23.34
CA GLU A 273 2.45 -6.14 -23.29
C GLU A 273 2.53 -6.68 -21.84
N GLU A 274 3.06 -5.87 -20.93
CA GLU A 274 3.21 -6.19 -19.50
C GLU A 274 1.89 -6.34 -18.74
N HIS A 275 0.76 -5.89 -19.34
CA HIS A 275 -0.56 -5.91 -18.71
C HIS A 275 -1.58 -6.82 -19.40
N LYS A 276 -1.17 -7.58 -20.43
CA LYS A 276 -2.07 -8.45 -21.21
C LYS A 276 -2.83 -9.46 -20.35
N ASP A 277 -2.16 -10.04 -19.36
CA ASP A 277 -2.80 -10.99 -18.46
C ASP A 277 -3.58 -10.35 -17.30
N ALA A 278 -3.52 -9.02 -17.13
CA ALA A 278 -4.26 -8.36 -16.05
C ALA A 278 -5.78 -8.52 -16.25
N LEU A 279 -6.49 -8.97 -15.22
CA LEU A 279 -7.95 -9.09 -15.32
C LEU A 279 -8.60 -7.72 -15.49
N PHE A 280 -8.32 -6.76 -14.58
CA PHE A 280 -8.93 -5.45 -14.59
C PHE A 280 -7.99 -4.38 -15.14
N LEU A 281 -8.45 -3.71 -16.21
CA LEU A 281 -7.71 -2.69 -16.93
C LEU A 281 -8.34 -1.29 -16.76
N SER A 282 -7.48 -0.28 -16.74
CA SER A 282 -7.89 1.10 -16.92
C SER A 282 -8.26 1.37 -18.38
N LEU A 283 -8.86 2.54 -18.65
CA LEU A 283 -9.17 2.96 -20.04
C LEU A 283 -7.91 3.14 -20.90
N GLN A 284 -6.72 3.24 -20.28
CA GLN A 284 -5.44 3.30 -20.97
C GLN A 284 -4.81 1.93 -21.26
N GLY A 285 -5.54 0.83 -21.05
CA GLY A 285 -5.04 -0.53 -21.27
C GLY A 285 -3.99 -0.99 -20.26
N LYS A 286 -3.90 -0.36 -19.10
CA LYS A 286 -2.97 -0.73 -18.01
C LYS A 286 -3.73 -1.39 -16.87
N ARG A 287 -3.08 -2.31 -16.15
CA ARG A 287 -3.61 -2.88 -14.90
C ARG A 287 -4.08 -1.77 -13.98
N MET A 288 -5.29 -1.86 -13.46
CA MET A 288 -5.80 -0.89 -12.49
C MET A 288 -4.93 -0.85 -11.23
N THR A 289 -4.68 0.36 -10.74
CA THR A 289 -3.98 0.58 -9.46
C THR A 289 -4.91 0.37 -8.27
N GLU A 290 -4.36 0.07 -7.09
CA GLU A 290 -5.14 0.00 -5.86
C GLU A 290 -5.91 1.30 -5.57
N ARG A 291 -5.35 2.46 -5.95
CA ARG A 291 -6.00 3.77 -5.82
C ARG A 291 -7.25 3.85 -6.70
N GLN A 292 -7.14 3.51 -7.98
CA GLN A 292 -8.28 3.53 -8.90
C GLN A 292 -9.42 2.62 -8.45
N ILE A 293 -9.08 1.41 -7.96
CA ILE A 293 -10.09 0.48 -7.43
C ILE A 293 -10.75 1.06 -6.16
N ARG A 294 -9.97 1.70 -5.28
CA ARG A 294 -10.52 2.34 -4.07
C ARG A 294 -11.47 3.49 -4.41
N GLU A 295 -11.09 4.35 -5.36
CA GLU A 295 -11.96 5.46 -5.82
C GLU A 295 -13.25 4.94 -6.48
N LEU A 296 -13.16 3.85 -7.24
CA LEU A 296 -14.32 3.17 -7.81
C LEU A 296 -15.28 2.70 -6.71
N VAL A 297 -14.77 1.96 -5.72
CA VAL A 297 -15.58 1.47 -4.59
C VAL A 297 -16.18 2.66 -3.84
N LYS A 298 -15.38 3.70 -3.53
CA LYS A 298 -15.84 4.91 -2.85
C LYS A 298 -16.97 5.59 -3.62
N LYS A 299 -16.87 5.69 -4.95
CA LYS A 299 -17.91 6.28 -5.82
C LYS A 299 -19.26 5.59 -5.60
N TYR A 300 -19.33 4.28 -5.77
CA TYR A 300 -20.60 3.55 -5.66
C TYR A 300 -21.10 3.43 -4.20
N THR A 301 -20.19 3.30 -3.24
CA THR A 301 -20.54 3.33 -1.81
C THR A 301 -21.14 4.68 -1.40
N SER A 302 -20.61 5.81 -1.90
CA SER A 302 -21.16 7.13 -1.57
C SER A 302 -22.56 7.35 -2.15
N ILE A 303 -22.88 6.75 -3.29
CA ILE A 303 -24.24 6.74 -3.83
C ILE A 303 -25.18 5.96 -2.89
N ALA A 304 -24.76 4.77 -2.47
CA ALA A 304 -25.56 3.93 -1.58
C ALA A 304 -25.83 4.59 -0.23
N LEU A 305 -24.82 5.26 0.33
CA LEU A 305 -24.94 5.96 1.61
C LEU A 305 -25.57 7.35 1.51
N SER A 306 -25.94 7.82 0.31
CA SER A 306 -26.42 9.18 0.05
C SER A 306 -25.50 10.27 0.62
N THR A 307 -24.18 9.99 0.66
CA THR A 307 -23.18 10.92 1.19
C THR A 307 -22.63 11.83 0.09
N SER A 308 -22.33 13.09 0.42
CA SER A 308 -21.65 14.01 -0.49
C SER A 308 -20.30 13.45 -0.93
N ARG A 309 -20.00 13.51 -2.22
CA ARG A 309 -18.74 13.06 -2.81
C ARG A 309 -17.60 14.04 -2.60
N ASP A 310 -17.92 15.26 -2.14
CA ASP A 310 -16.96 16.36 -1.98
C ASP A 310 -16.24 16.35 -0.64
N SER A 311 -16.65 15.50 0.30
CA SER A 311 -15.98 15.28 1.58
C SER A 311 -14.90 14.20 1.43
N GLY A 312 -13.74 14.58 0.85
CA GLY A 312 -12.75 13.61 0.56
C GLY A 312 -11.36 13.81 1.00
#